data_03eb6a2f7c428ffd0b7a4a430c8750cf
#
_entry.id   03eb6a2f7c428ffd0b7a4a430c8750cf
#
_cell.length_a   1.000
_cell.length_b   1.000
_cell.length_c   1.000
_cell.angle_alpha   90.00
_cell.angle_beta   90.00
_cell.angle_gamma   90.00
#
_symmetry.space_group_name_H-M   'P 1'
#
loop_
_entity.id
_entity.type
_entity.pdbx_description
1 polymer ?
#
loop_
_entity_poly.entity_id
_entity_poly.type
_entity_poly.pdbx_seq_one_letter_code
_entity_poly.pdbx_strand_id
1 'polypeptide(L)'
;MTRISTSTENLTDSALDSLVSVKAYIPDNAMSADLLGTERTGHGTRIRNDGLIVTIGYVVNEAEKIWISSRCGKASAGVVIGNDFQSGLALIKPITPLPGPTMALGKSRDLETSDIIRVTTSARDEQQSIDAQVVSKQEFAGRWEYLIEEAIFTAPANKNWSGAALINLEGKLVGIGSLLIQGFEGNDSLCSVNMFVPIDLLTPVIDEICDSGRRLTPERPWLGVLVDEKDGELTIVGIYRNCPADEAGLRPGDKILKVDDRPIYSLGHLFRSIWDLGEAGRKVPLTIMRRSKQQKVCVKSAERSAFLHKGTIQ
;
A
#
# COMPACT_ATOMS: atom_id res chain seq x y z
N MET A 1 1.72 4.60 38.87
CA MET A 1 0.81 5.42 38.04
C MET A 1 1.40 6.80 37.91
N THR A 2 2.25 7.03 36.93
CA THR A 2 2.87 8.34 36.68
C THR A 2 2.12 8.95 35.50
N ARG A 3 1.42 10.07 35.76
CA ARG A 3 0.75 10.86 34.72
C ARG A 3 1.81 11.45 33.78
N ILE A 4 1.87 10.94 32.54
CA ILE A 4 2.52 11.65 31.44
C ILE A 4 1.48 12.64 30.91
N SER A 5 1.54 13.85 31.39
CA SER A 5 0.72 14.96 30.92
C SER A 5 1.62 16.08 30.42
N THR A 6 1.21 16.73 29.34
CA THR A 6 1.45 18.13 28.97
C THR A 6 2.39 18.49 27.82
N SER A 7 2.97 17.57 27.05
CA SER A 7 3.66 18.00 25.80
C SER A 7 2.96 17.58 24.49
N THR A 8 1.90 16.83 24.58
CA THR A 8 1.21 16.20 23.44
C THR A 8 0.08 17.03 22.82
N GLU A 9 -0.44 18.04 23.53
CA GLU A 9 -1.60 18.83 23.05
C GLU A 9 -1.26 19.85 21.94
N ASN A 10 -0.04 20.33 21.86
CA ASN A 10 0.32 21.41 20.92
C ASN A 10 0.81 20.98 19.52
N LEU A 11 1.07 19.70 19.29
CA LEU A 11 1.44 19.17 17.97
C LEU A 11 0.22 18.89 17.06
N THR A 12 -0.98 18.96 17.59
CA THR A 12 -2.18 18.35 17.01
C THR A 12 -2.84 19.16 15.92
N ASP A 13 -2.97 20.46 16.03
CA ASP A 13 -3.80 21.23 15.07
C ASP A 13 -3.10 21.42 13.71
N SER A 14 -1.81 21.73 13.69
CA SER A 14 -1.07 21.88 12.42
C SER A 14 -0.92 20.55 11.68
N ALA A 15 -0.68 19.45 12.39
CA ALA A 15 -0.61 18.12 11.78
C ALA A 15 -1.97 17.70 11.20
N LEU A 16 -3.05 17.93 11.94
CA LEU A 16 -4.41 17.65 11.47
C LEU A 16 -4.78 18.45 10.22
N ASP A 17 -4.36 19.70 10.13
CA ASP A 17 -4.67 20.58 8.99
C ASP A 17 -3.86 20.25 7.73
N SER A 18 -2.79 19.44 7.84
CA SER A 18 -2.07 18.88 6.69
C SER A 18 -2.77 17.67 6.07
N LEU A 19 -3.72 17.07 6.77
CA LEU A 19 -4.44 15.88 6.30
C LEU A 19 -5.62 16.26 5.42
N VAL A 20 -5.87 15.38 4.45
CA VAL A 20 -7.00 15.50 3.52
C VAL A 20 -7.77 14.20 3.44
N SER A 21 -9.07 14.28 3.21
CA SER A 21 -9.83 13.11 2.77
C SER A 21 -9.75 12.97 1.26
N VAL A 22 -9.67 11.74 0.80
CA VAL A 22 -9.59 11.36 -0.61
C VAL A 22 -10.76 10.46 -0.93
N LYS A 23 -11.53 10.83 -1.96
CA LYS A 23 -12.59 10.00 -2.53
C LYS A 23 -12.32 9.79 -4.00
N ALA A 24 -12.30 8.55 -4.45
CA ALA A 24 -11.99 8.20 -5.82
C ALA A 24 -13.10 7.35 -6.42
N TYR A 25 -13.36 7.58 -7.71
CA TYR A 25 -14.31 6.82 -8.52
C TYR A 25 -13.55 6.10 -9.62
N ILE A 26 -13.70 4.80 -9.64
CA ILE A 26 -13.00 3.87 -10.53
C ILE A 26 -14.03 3.27 -11.50
N PRO A 27 -13.71 3.16 -12.80
CA PRO A 27 -14.64 2.56 -13.76
C PRO A 27 -14.89 1.09 -13.48
N ASP A 28 -16.09 0.61 -13.78
CA ASP A 28 -16.51 -0.78 -13.53
C ASP A 28 -15.64 -1.81 -14.26
N ASN A 29 -15.03 -1.42 -15.38
CA ASN A 29 -14.15 -2.28 -16.18
C ASN A 29 -12.67 -2.21 -15.78
N ALA A 30 -12.33 -1.46 -14.74
CA ALA A 30 -10.97 -1.40 -14.22
C ALA A 30 -10.53 -2.74 -13.62
N MET A 31 -9.27 -3.09 -13.79
CA MET A 31 -8.71 -4.37 -13.32
C MET A 31 -8.94 -4.60 -11.81
N SER A 32 -8.87 -3.56 -11.00
CA SER A 32 -9.03 -3.66 -9.55
C SER A 32 -10.46 -3.44 -9.06
N ALA A 33 -11.44 -3.17 -9.94
CA ALA A 33 -12.82 -2.86 -9.55
C ALA A 33 -13.52 -4.04 -8.85
N ASP A 34 -13.38 -5.25 -9.39
CA ASP A 34 -13.98 -6.46 -8.82
C ASP A 34 -13.49 -6.76 -7.39
N LEU A 35 -12.24 -6.39 -7.07
CA LEU A 35 -11.62 -6.69 -5.78
C LEU A 35 -11.78 -5.57 -4.75
N LEU A 36 -11.68 -4.31 -5.19
CA LEU A 36 -11.59 -3.14 -4.31
C LEU A 36 -12.81 -2.22 -4.40
N GLY A 37 -13.73 -2.51 -5.32
CA GLY A 37 -14.90 -1.66 -5.58
C GLY A 37 -14.58 -0.45 -6.45
N THR A 38 -15.65 0.22 -6.89
CA THR A 38 -15.62 1.35 -7.82
C THR A 38 -15.70 2.71 -7.13
N GLU A 39 -16.06 2.75 -5.86
CA GLU A 39 -16.00 3.94 -5.01
C GLU A 39 -15.05 3.66 -3.84
N ARG A 40 -13.98 4.45 -3.75
CA ARG A 40 -12.95 4.25 -2.73
C ARG A 40 -12.75 5.53 -1.92
N THR A 41 -12.54 5.35 -0.63
CA THR A 41 -12.28 6.45 0.29
C THR A 41 -11.02 6.18 1.10
N GLY A 42 -10.34 7.24 1.47
CA GLY A 42 -9.15 7.18 2.30
C GLY A 42 -8.68 8.56 2.70
N HIS A 43 -7.45 8.61 3.16
CA HIS A 43 -6.80 9.81 3.65
C HIS A 43 -5.51 10.06 2.88
N GLY A 44 -5.03 11.29 2.94
CA GLY A 44 -3.74 11.67 2.40
C GLY A 44 -3.10 12.74 3.27
N THR A 45 -1.80 12.89 3.13
CA THR A 45 -1.01 13.88 3.86
C THR A 45 -0.34 14.83 2.87
N ARG A 46 -0.56 16.12 3.04
CA ARG A 46 0.16 17.13 2.25
C ARG A 46 1.61 17.22 2.71
N ILE A 47 2.53 17.01 1.79
CA ILE A 47 3.98 16.91 2.08
C ILE A 47 4.82 18.01 1.42
N ARG A 48 4.23 18.79 0.50
CA ARG A 48 4.90 19.92 -0.17
C ARG A 48 3.98 21.13 -0.30
N ASN A 49 4.58 22.32 -0.32
CA ASN A 49 3.87 23.60 -0.43
C ASN A 49 3.17 23.79 -1.79
N ASP A 50 3.58 23.08 -2.82
CA ASP A 50 2.94 23.07 -4.13
C ASP A 50 1.65 22.22 -4.16
N GLY A 51 1.22 21.70 -3.01
CA GLY A 51 0.01 20.92 -2.84
C GLY A 51 0.18 19.42 -3.04
N LEU A 52 1.42 18.90 -3.16
CA LEU A 52 1.67 17.47 -3.29
C LEU A 52 1.22 16.72 -2.04
N ILE A 53 0.47 15.64 -2.26
CA ILE A 53 -0.13 14.79 -1.22
C ILE A 53 0.33 13.36 -1.45
N VAL A 54 0.76 12.69 -0.39
CA VAL A 54 0.97 11.23 -0.39
C VAL A 54 -0.26 10.52 0.17
N THR A 55 -0.61 9.40 -0.45
CA THR A 55 -1.67 8.49 -0.02
C THR A 55 -1.29 7.04 -0.31
N ILE A 56 -2.16 6.10 0.05
CA ILE A 56 -2.01 4.70 -0.33
C ILE A 56 -2.59 4.47 -1.73
N GLY A 57 -1.84 3.80 -2.59
CA GLY A 57 -2.11 3.70 -4.02
C GLY A 57 -3.46 3.06 -4.36
N TYR A 58 -3.88 2.02 -3.62
CA TYR A 58 -5.14 1.32 -3.93
C TYR A 58 -6.39 2.21 -3.83
N VAL A 59 -6.31 3.35 -3.13
CA VAL A 59 -7.42 4.32 -3.08
C VAL A 59 -7.59 5.02 -4.42
N VAL A 60 -6.49 5.33 -5.11
CA VAL A 60 -6.50 6.21 -6.30
C VAL A 60 -6.09 5.51 -7.60
N ASN A 61 -5.58 4.27 -7.52
CA ASN A 61 -5.23 3.50 -8.70
C ASN A 61 -6.45 3.29 -9.58
N GLU A 62 -6.28 3.54 -10.90
CA GLU A 62 -7.30 3.43 -11.92
C GLU A 62 -8.48 4.42 -11.78
N ALA A 63 -8.35 5.46 -10.93
CA ALA A 63 -9.42 6.43 -10.74
C ALA A 63 -9.59 7.34 -11.96
N GLU A 64 -10.83 7.50 -12.41
CA GLU A 64 -11.22 8.53 -13.39
C GLU A 64 -11.52 9.87 -12.74
N LYS A 65 -12.01 9.85 -11.50
CA LYS A 65 -12.32 11.06 -10.73
C LYS A 65 -11.81 10.93 -9.32
N ILE A 66 -11.14 11.98 -8.84
CA ILE A 66 -10.65 12.08 -7.48
C ILE A 66 -11.14 13.38 -6.88
N TRP A 67 -11.70 13.32 -5.68
CA TRP A 67 -12.03 14.46 -4.86
C TRP A 67 -11.12 14.50 -3.64
N ILE A 68 -10.53 15.65 -3.41
CA ILE A 68 -9.65 15.91 -2.27
C ILE A 68 -10.31 16.99 -1.43
N SER A 69 -10.53 16.72 -0.16
CA SER A 69 -11.17 17.67 0.76
C SER A 69 -10.27 17.96 1.96
N SER A 70 -10.06 19.24 2.24
CA SER A 70 -9.32 19.70 3.42
C SER A 70 -10.19 19.68 4.67
N ARG A 71 -9.57 19.74 5.83
CA ARG A 71 -10.27 19.77 7.13
C ARG A 71 -11.22 20.97 7.26
N CYS A 72 -10.93 22.11 6.66
CA CYS A 72 -11.82 23.28 6.67
C CYS A 72 -13.05 23.15 5.75
N GLY A 73 -13.23 21.99 5.07
CA GLY A 73 -14.39 21.71 4.22
C GLY A 73 -14.24 22.16 2.77
N LYS A 74 -13.11 22.77 2.38
CA LYS A 74 -12.85 23.08 0.97
C LYS A 74 -12.47 21.79 0.24
N ALA A 75 -13.02 21.63 -0.98
CA ALA A 75 -12.76 20.48 -1.83
C ALA A 75 -12.26 20.92 -3.22
N SER A 76 -11.46 20.06 -3.84
CA SER A 76 -10.98 20.21 -5.20
C SER A 76 -11.00 18.86 -5.90
N ALA A 77 -11.23 18.86 -7.20
CA ALA A 77 -10.84 17.71 -8.02
C ALA A 77 -9.33 17.50 -7.91
N GLY A 78 -8.91 16.25 -7.97
CA GLY A 78 -7.51 15.86 -7.87
C GLY A 78 -7.04 15.07 -9.08
N VAL A 79 -5.74 15.03 -9.28
CA VAL A 79 -5.06 14.22 -10.27
C VAL A 79 -4.04 13.31 -9.61
N VAL A 80 -3.85 12.11 -10.14
CA VAL A 80 -2.73 11.23 -9.78
C VAL A 80 -1.48 11.77 -10.47
N ILE A 81 -0.47 12.11 -9.67
CA ILE A 81 0.85 12.53 -10.17
C ILE A 81 1.66 11.29 -10.54
N GLY A 82 1.59 10.25 -9.71
CA GLY A 82 2.23 8.98 -10.00
C GLY A 82 2.00 7.94 -8.91
N ASN A 83 2.32 6.70 -9.27
CA ASN A 83 2.20 5.53 -8.40
C ASN A 83 3.55 4.83 -8.27
N ASP A 84 3.87 4.43 -7.06
CA ASP A 84 4.96 3.51 -6.78
C ASP A 84 4.39 2.12 -6.44
N PHE A 85 4.34 1.24 -7.42
CA PHE A 85 3.81 -0.12 -7.20
C PHE A 85 4.70 -0.99 -6.31
N GLN A 86 5.97 -0.61 -6.11
CA GLN A 86 6.86 -1.35 -5.22
C GLN A 86 6.54 -1.08 -3.76
N SER A 87 6.31 0.17 -3.38
CA SER A 87 5.89 0.54 -2.02
C SER A 87 4.37 0.52 -1.83
N GLY A 88 3.60 0.61 -2.93
CA GLY A 88 2.15 0.76 -2.89
C GLY A 88 1.69 2.19 -2.56
N LEU A 89 2.58 3.18 -2.51
CA LEU A 89 2.26 4.58 -2.28
C LEU A 89 1.88 5.28 -3.59
N ALA A 90 1.08 6.33 -3.48
CA ALA A 90 0.72 7.20 -4.60
C ALA A 90 0.88 8.67 -4.22
N LEU A 91 1.20 9.48 -5.23
CA LEU A 91 1.25 10.93 -5.15
C LEU A 91 0.05 11.50 -5.92
N ILE A 92 -0.69 12.39 -5.27
CA ILE A 92 -1.83 13.10 -5.87
C ILE A 92 -1.69 14.60 -5.64
N LYS A 93 -2.39 15.38 -6.45
CA LYS A 93 -2.39 16.83 -6.33
C LYS A 93 -3.80 17.39 -6.59
N PRO A 94 -4.28 18.36 -5.79
CA PRO A 94 -5.52 19.07 -6.10
C PRO A 94 -5.31 19.97 -7.31
N ILE A 95 -6.31 20.04 -8.22
CA ILE A 95 -6.29 20.93 -9.39
C ILE A 95 -6.40 22.39 -8.92
N THR A 96 -7.30 22.66 -7.98
CA THR A 96 -7.38 23.96 -7.32
C THR A 96 -6.68 23.89 -5.98
N PRO A 97 -5.73 24.78 -5.67
CA PRO A 97 -5.00 24.75 -4.40
C PRO A 97 -5.93 24.70 -3.20
N LEU A 98 -5.67 23.78 -2.29
CA LEU A 98 -6.39 23.68 -1.02
C LEU A 98 -5.56 24.30 0.09
N PRO A 99 -6.17 25.00 1.05
CA PRO A 99 -5.45 25.57 2.20
C PRO A 99 -4.97 24.47 3.14
N GLY A 100 -3.93 24.78 3.89
CA GLY A 100 -3.39 23.97 4.97
C GLY A 100 -1.87 23.86 4.92
N PRO A 101 -1.24 23.54 6.04
CA PRO A 101 0.20 23.34 6.15
C PRO A 101 0.65 22.06 5.47
N THR A 102 1.95 21.88 5.42
CA THR A 102 2.61 20.62 5.01
C THR A 102 3.15 19.90 6.24
N MET A 103 3.17 18.58 6.17
CA MET A 103 3.83 17.74 7.17
C MET A 103 5.22 17.35 6.67
N ALA A 104 6.24 17.57 7.51
CA ALA A 104 7.59 17.18 7.21
C ALA A 104 7.73 15.66 7.20
N LEU A 105 8.56 15.12 6.29
CA LEU A 105 8.89 13.71 6.28
C LEU A 105 9.91 13.41 7.39
N GLY A 106 9.67 12.33 8.12
CA GLY A 106 10.60 11.75 9.08
C GLY A 106 11.37 10.58 8.47
N LYS A 107 11.94 9.75 9.34
CA LYS A 107 12.65 8.53 8.98
C LYS A 107 11.99 7.34 9.67
N SER A 108 11.37 6.48 8.91
CA SER A 108 10.71 5.27 9.44
C SER A 108 11.72 4.22 9.94
N ARG A 109 12.95 4.25 9.43
CA ARG A 109 14.03 3.37 9.90
C ARG A 109 14.42 3.62 11.36
N ASP A 110 14.25 4.86 11.84
CA ASP A 110 14.62 5.26 13.21
C ASP A 110 13.58 4.80 14.25
N LEU A 111 12.41 4.29 13.80
CA LEU A 111 11.41 3.73 14.70
C LEU A 111 11.83 2.34 15.20
N GLU A 112 11.63 2.14 16.50
CA GLU A 112 11.85 0.86 17.17
C GLU A 112 10.54 0.26 17.70
N THR A 113 10.55 -1.03 17.97
CA THR A 113 9.44 -1.70 18.66
C THR A 113 9.27 -1.08 20.05
N SER A 114 8.02 -0.83 20.42
CA SER A 114 7.59 -0.14 21.63
C SER A 114 7.59 1.39 21.54
N ASP A 115 8.05 1.99 20.46
CA ASP A 115 7.91 3.43 20.28
C ASP A 115 6.44 3.85 20.29
N ILE A 116 6.18 4.95 20.98
CA ILE A 116 4.87 5.61 20.95
C ILE A 116 4.82 6.51 19.72
N ILE A 117 3.77 6.31 18.95
CA ILE A 117 3.50 7.05 17.72
C ILE A 117 2.03 7.45 17.69
N ARG A 118 1.68 8.30 16.76
CA ARG A 118 0.31 8.72 16.57
C ARG A 118 -0.21 8.34 15.19
N VAL A 119 -1.36 7.67 15.18
CA VAL A 119 -2.10 7.37 13.94
C VAL A 119 -3.16 8.44 13.77
N THR A 120 -3.06 9.23 12.69
CA THR A 120 -3.91 10.39 12.47
C THR A 120 -4.57 10.35 11.11
N THR A 121 -5.85 10.69 11.05
CA THR A 121 -6.68 10.65 9.85
C THR A 121 -7.37 12.00 9.61
N SER A 122 -7.92 12.20 8.41
CA SER A 122 -8.78 13.35 8.12
C SER A 122 -10.23 13.16 8.55
N ALA A 123 -10.57 12.00 9.12
CA ALA A 123 -11.90 11.76 9.70
C ALA A 123 -12.20 12.75 10.80
N ARG A 124 -13.51 13.03 11.03
CA ARG A 124 -13.97 13.96 12.08
C ARG A 124 -14.73 13.19 13.16
N ASP A 125 -14.21 12.04 13.53
CA ASP A 125 -14.76 11.19 14.58
C ASP A 125 -13.76 11.02 15.74
N GLU A 126 -14.14 10.28 16.75
CA GLU A 126 -13.31 10.00 17.94
C GLU A 126 -11.99 9.28 17.60
N GLN A 127 -11.89 8.69 16.40
CA GLN A 127 -10.68 8.03 15.92
C GLN A 127 -9.86 8.90 14.95
N GLN A 128 -10.11 10.19 14.92
CA GLN A 128 -9.32 11.11 14.09
C GLN A 128 -7.82 11.03 14.42
N SER A 129 -7.48 10.91 15.70
CA SER A 129 -6.10 10.76 16.14
C SER A 129 -6.05 9.86 17.37
N ILE A 130 -5.25 8.79 17.29
CA ILE A 130 -5.03 7.88 18.41
C ILE A 130 -3.54 7.71 18.66
N ASP A 131 -3.16 7.64 19.93
CA ASP A 131 -1.82 7.19 20.29
C ASP A 131 -1.79 5.67 20.18
N ALA A 132 -0.74 5.17 19.54
CA ALA A 132 -0.50 3.75 19.32
C ALA A 132 0.98 3.44 19.58
N GLN A 133 1.30 2.17 19.64
CA GLN A 133 2.65 1.69 19.83
C GLN A 133 3.08 0.87 18.63
N VAL A 134 4.34 0.99 18.20
CA VAL A 134 4.94 0.08 17.23
C VAL A 134 5.08 -1.29 17.89
N VAL A 135 4.30 -2.26 17.43
CA VAL A 135 4.34 -3.63 17.98
C VAL A 135 5.30 -4.54 17.23
N SER A 136 5.56 -4.24 15.97
CA SER A 136 6.52 -4.98 15.16
C SER A 136 6.98 -4.16 13.95
N LYS A 137 8.19 -4.43 13.48
CA LYS A 137 8.69 -4.09 12.15
C LYS A 137 9.16 -5.38 11.52
N GLN A 138 8.50 -5.82 10.48
CA GLN A 138 8.79 -7.11 9.86
C GLN A 138 8.34 -7.16 8.41
N GLU A 139 8.77 -8.18 7.70
CA GLU A 139 8.30 -8.45 6.34
C GLU A 139 6.79 -8.62 6.30
N PHE A 140 6.19 -8.01 5.29
CA PHE A 140 4.81 -8.23 4.91
C PHE A 140 4.72 -8.59 3.43
N ALA A 141 4.19 -9.78 3.13
CA ALA A 141 3.87 -10.22 1.79
C ALA A 141 2.35 -10.21 1.60
N GLY A 142 1.87 -9.39 0.67
CA GLY A 142 0.45 -9.32 0.31
C GLY A 142 0.13 -10.28 -0.84
N ARG A 143 -1.03 -10.93 -0.77
CA ARG A 143 -1.49 -11.92 -1.78
C ARG A 143 -1.46 -11.44 -3.23
N TRP A 144 -1.41 -10.12 -3.46
CA TRP A 144 -1.48 -9.46 -4.77
C TRP A 144 -0.10 -9.09 -5.36
N GLU A 145 0.90 -9.93 -5.16
CA GLU A 145 2.29 -9.72 -5.62
C GLU A 145 2.91 -8.44 -5.04
N TYR A 146 2.90 -8.36 -3.71
CA TYR A 146 3.36 -7.20 -2.96
C TYR A 146 4.22 -7.63 -1.78
N LEU A 147 5.34 -6.93 -1.58
CA LEU A 147 6.29 -7.24 -0.50
C LEU A 147 6.91 -5.96 0.03
N ILE A 148 6.80 -5.77 1.33
CA ILE A 148 7.52 -4.75 2.11
C ILE A 148 8.42 -5.47 3.12
N GLU A 149 9.70 -5.17 3.10
CA GLU A 149 10.69 -5.86 3.96
C GLU A 149 10.54 -5.48 5.43
N GLU A 150 10.27 -4.22 5.71
CA GLU A 150 10.11 -3.67 7.08
C GLU A 150 8.79 -2.91 7.22
N ALA A 151 7.66 -3.56 6.97
CA ALA A 151 6.36 -2.97 7.25
C ALA A 151 6.22 -2.68 8.75
N ILE A 152 5.56 -1.56 9.10
CA ILE A 152 5.39 -1.13 10.48
C ILE A 152 4.01 -1.55 10.95
N PHE A 153 3.95 -2.29 12.06
CA PHE A 153 2.69 -2.72 12.67
C PHE A 153 2.46 -1.97 13.97
N THR A 154 1.24 -1.47 14.18
CA THR A 154 0.90 -0.65 15.35
C THR A 154 -0.37 -1.10 16.01
N ALA A 155 -0.44 -0.97 17.34
CA ALA A 155 -1.61 -1.22 18.17
C ALA A 155 -1.80 -0.11 19.21
N PRO A 156 -3.05 0.23 19.58
CA PRO A 156 -4.31 -0.27 19.05
C PRO A 156 -4.53 0.15 17.60
N ALA A 157 -5.36 -0.60 16.88
CA ALA A 157 -5.67 -0.30 15.50
C ALA A 157 -6.68 0.85 15.37
N ASN A 158 -6.43 1.76 14.43
CA ASN A 158 -7.39 2.74 13.96
C ASN A 158 -8.23 2.13 12.82
N LYS A 159 -9.54 2.20 12.89
CA LYS A 159 -10.43 1.67 11.84
C LYS A 159 -10.46 2.51 10.55
N ASN A 160 -9.95 3.74 10.60
CA ASN A 160 -9.82 4.64 9.44
C ASN A 160 -8.41 4.58 8.85
N TRP A 161 -7.86 3.36 8.64
CA TRP A 161 -6.45 3.13 8.32
C TRP A 161 -6.01 3.57 6.92
N SER A 162 -6.92 3.56 5.94
CA SER A 162 -6.58 3.74 4.52
C SER A 162 -5.97 5.11 4.23
N GLY A 163 -4.67 5.18 4.04
CA GLY A 163 -3.94 6.44 3.85
C GLY A 163 -3.73 7.27 5.11
N ALA A 164 -4.00 6.73 6.30
CA ALA A 164 -3.75 7.39 7.58
C ALA A 164 -2.27 7.76 7.75
N ALA A 165 -2.00 8.90 8.36
CA ALA A 165 -0.64 9.32 8.68
C ALA A 165 -0.14 8.63 9.95
N LEU A 166 1.04 8.02 9.89
CA LEU A 166 1.82 7.61 11.05
C LEU A 166 2.79 8.72 11.40
N ILE A 167 2.65 9.30 12.59
CA ILE A 167 3.38 10.50 13.00
C ILE A 167 4.23 10.15 14.23
N ASN A 168 5.50 10.50 14.19
CA ASN A 168 6.39 10.34 15.34
C ASN A 168 6.22 11.50 16.36
N LEU A 169 6.91 11.39 17.50
CA LEU A 169 6.84 12.40 18.57
C LEU A 169 7.37 13.80 18.17
N GLU A 170 8.13 13.88 17.07
CA GLU A 170 8.59 15.16 16.51
C GLU A 170 7.56 15.80 15.56
N GLY A 171 6.38 15.18 15.36
CA GLY A 171 5.35 15.65 14.44
C GLY A 171 5.66 15.39 12.96
N LYS A 172 6.56 14.47 12.64
CA LYS A 172 6.96 14.12 11.28
C LYS A 172 6.25 12.87 10.80
N LEU A 173 5.93 12.83 9.50
CA LEU A 173 5.33 11.67 8.83
C LEU A 173 6.37 10.57 8.68
N VAL A 174 6.11 9.40 9.24
CA VAL A 174 7.00 8.23 9.18
C VAL A 174 6.39 7.01 8.49
N GLY A 175 5.10 7.04 8.18
CA GLY A 175 4.44 5.97 7.44
C GLY A 175 3.04 6.34 6.96
N ILE A 176 2.53 5.55 6.02
CA ILE A 176 1.17 5.67 5.45
C ILE A 176 0.40 4.39 5.70
N GLY A 177 -0.80 4.52 6.27
CA GLY A 177 -1.67 3.40 6.59
C GLY A 177 -2.13 2.63 5.35
N SER A 178 -1.96 1.33 5.40
CA SER A 178 -2.28 0.43 4.28
C SER A 178 -3.36 -0.59 4.64
N LEU A 179 -3.27 -1.24 5.79
CA LEU A 179 -4.16 -2.34 6.15
C LEU A 179 -4.60 -2.28 7.61
N LEU A 180 -5.76 -2.89 7.85
CA LEU A 180 -6.19 -3.36 9.17
C LEU A 180 -6.10 -4.88 9.16
N ILE A 181 -5.29 -5.44 10.04
CA ILE A 181 -5.07 -6.88 10.17
C ILE A 181 -5.69 -7.32 11.50
N GLN A 182 -6.58 -8.31 11.43
CA GLN A 182 -7.20 -8.94 12.58
C GLN A 182 -6.49 -10.26 12.90
N GLY A 183 -6.45 -10.62 14.17
CA GLY A 183 -5.82 -11.89 14.58
C GLY A 183 -4.30 -11.87 14.51
N PHE A 184 -3.68 -10.68 14.61
CA PHE A 184 -2.23 -10.57 14.72
C PHE A 184 -1.77 -11.14 16.07
N GLU A 185 -0.80 -12.05 16.04
CA GLU A 185 -0.21 -12.62 17.26
C GLU A 185 0.71 -11.58 17.91
N GLY A 186 0.23 -10.94 18.97
CA GLY A 186 1.03 -10.10 19.86
C GLY A 186 1.59 -10.91 21.03
N ASN A 187 2.31 -10.25 21.92
CA ASN A 187 3.05 -10.90 23.02
C ASN A 187 2.19 -11.77 23.96
N ASP A 188 0.87 -11.59 24.03
CA ASP A 188 -0.01 -12.37 24.92
C ASP A 188 -1.43 -12.62 24.40
N SER A 189 -1.81 -12.11 23.22
CA SER A 189 -3.17 -12.27 22.69
C SER A 189 -3.28 -11.89 21.22
N LEU A 190 -4.32 -12.42 20.55
CA LEU A 190 -4.71 -11.99 19.23
C LEU A 190 -5.28 -10.57 19.31
N CYS A 191 -4.69 -9.64 18.58
CA CYS A 191 -5.14 -8.25 18.52
C CYS A 191 -5.36 -7.78 17.08
N SER A 192 -6.04 -6.64 16.92
CA SER A 192 -6.09 -5.94 15.63
C SER A 192 -4.97 -4.92 15.58
N VAL A 193 -4.24 -4.90 14.46
CA VAL A 193 -3.15 -3.95 14.21
C VAL A 193 -3.38 -3.22 12.89
N ASN A 194 -2.82 -2.02 12.77
CA ASN A 194 -2.65 -1.42 11.47
C ASN A 194 -1.25 -1.73 10.92
N MET A 195 -1.18 -1.95 9.60
CA MET A 195 0.07 -2.03 8.87
C MET A 195 0.28 -0.73 8.10
N PHE A 196 1.46 -0.16 8.28
CA PHE A 196 1.91 1.05 7.60
C PHE A 196 3.06 0.77 6.65
N VAL A 197 3.00 1.43 5.50
CA VAL A 197 4.11 1.49 4.55
C VAL A 197 5.11 2.53 5.04
N PRO A 198 6.40 2.19 5.24
CA PRO A 198 7.42 3.13 5.65
C PRO A 198 7.60 4.28 4.66
N ILE A 199 7.66 5.52 5.15
CA ILE A 199 7.84 6.69 4.28
C ILE A 199 9.22 6.72 3.62
N ASP A 200 10.21 6.06 4.20
CA ASP A 200 11.56 5.94 3.65
C ASP A 200 11.59 5.24 2.28
N LEU A 201 10.56 4.47 1.94
CA LEU A 201 10.42 3.87 0.61
C LEU A 201 10.07 4.89 -0.49
N LEU A 202 9.38 5.97 -0.12
CA LEU A 202 9.01 7.04 -1.05
C LEU A 202 10.07 8.13 -1.15
N THR A 203 10.70 8.49 -0.04
CA THR A 203 11.61 9.64 0.07
C THR A 203 12.67 9.71 -1.05
N PRO A 204 13.37 8.61 -1.42
CA PRO A 204 14.40 8.64 -2.45
C PRO A 204 13.86 8.76 -3.87
N VAL A 205 12.57 8.51 -4.12
CA VAL A 205 11.99 8.44 -5.46
C VAL A 205 10.87 9.44 -5.71
N ILE A 206 10.61 10.34 -4.75
CA ILE A 206 9.49 11.27 -4.82
C ILE A 206 9.59 12.24 -6.01
N ASP A 207 10.80 12.77 -6.28
CA ASP A 207 11.02 13.68 -7.40
C ASP A 207 10.93 12.93 -8.73
N GLU A 208 11.50 11.74 -8.82
CA GLU A 208 11.40 10.86 -9.97
C GLU A 208 9.93 10.54 -10.34
N ILE A 209 9.10 10.24 -9.32
CA ILE A 209 7.67 9.98 -9.53
C ILE A 209 6.95 11.26 -9.94
N CYS A 210 7.30 12.42 -9.38
CA CYS A 210 6.71 13.70 -9.78
C CYS A 210 6.99 14.04 -11.25
N ASP A 211 8.21 13.75 -11.73
CA ASP A 211 8.65 14.09 -13.08
C ASP A 211 8.17 13.07 -14.13
N SER A 212 8.10 11.78 -13.78
CA SER A 212 7.87 10.69 -14.73
C SER A 212 6.53 9.96 -14.53
N GLY A 213 5.77 10.29 -13.49
CA GLY A 213 4.54 9.59 -13.11
C GLY A 213 4.77 8.20 -12.50
N ARG A 214 6.00 7.72 -12.45
CA ARG A 214 6.38 6.40 -11.96
C ARG A 214 7.83 6.36 -11.50
N ARG A 215 8.21 5.28 -10.83
CA ARG A 215 9.61 4.97 -10.59
C ARG A 215 10.32 4.60 -11.91
N LEU A 216 11.54 5.09 -12.13
CA LEU A 216 12.32 4.82 -13.36
C LEU A 216 13.01 3.46 -13.35
N THR A 217 13.23 2.88 -12.16
CA THR A 217 13.72 1.50 -12.08
C THR A 217 12.74 0.57 -12.79
N PRO A 218 13.23 -0.42 -13.56
CA PRO A 218 12.38 -1.36 -14.27
C PRO A 218 11.33 -2.01 -13.34
N GLU A 219 10.12 -2.17 -13.85
CA GLU A 219 9.08 -2.84 -13.09
C GLU A 219 9.44 -4.31 -12.85
N ARG A 220 9.10 -4.79 -11.67
CA ARG A 220 9.25 -6.20 -11.31
C ARG A 220 8.34 -7.07 -12.16
N PRO A 221 8.74 -8.32 -12.49
CA PRO A 221 7.86 -9.28 -13.13
C PRO A 221 6.53 -9.39 -12.38
N TRP A 222 5.42 -9.18 -13.06
CA TRP A 222 4.07 -9.36 -12.55
C TRP A 222 3.33 -10.44 -13.33
N LEU A 223 2.62 -11.32 -12.65
CA LEU A 223 1.90 -12.43 -13.23
C LEU A 223 0.38 -12.22 -13.26
N GLY A 224 -0.14 -11.45 -12.31
CA GLY A 224 -1.57 -11.22 -12.15
C GLY A 224 -2.26 -12.30 -11.32
N VAL A 225 -1.57 -12.85 -10.32
CA VAL A 225 -2.11 -13.86 -9.42
C VAL A 225 -2.42 -13.28 -8.04
N LEU A 226 -3.41 -13.86 -7.39
CA LEU A 226 -3.67 -13.70 -5.97
C LEU A 226 -3.32 -15.03 -5.31
N VAL A 227 -2.34 -15.02 -4.40
CA VAL A 227 -1.82 -16.22 -3.75
C VAL A 227 -2.03 -16.13 -2.26
N ASP A 228 -2.63 -17.14 -1.68
CA ASP A 228 -2.71 -17.32 -0.22
C ASP A 228 -1.65 -18.30 0.24
N GLU A 229 -1.07 -18.01 1.40
CA GLU A 229 -0.19 -18.90 2.14
C GLU A 229 -0.94 -19.46 3.34
N LYS A 230 -1.03 -20.79 3.42
CA LYS A 230 -1.60 -21.48 4.56
C LYS A 230 -0.81 -22.77 4.83
N ASP A 231 -0.35 -22.94 6.05
CA ASP A 231 0.41 -24.13 6.50
C ASP A 231 1.64 -24.41 5.61
N GLY A 232 2.31 -23.34 5.10
CA GLY A 232 3.45 -23.45 4.17
C GLY A 232 3.08 -23.82 2.74
N GLU A 233 1.80 -23.94 2.41
CA GLU A 233 1.32 -24.16 1.05
C GLU A 233 0.90 -22.85 0.39
N LEU A 234 1.35 -22.63 -0.85
CA LEU A 234 1.03 -21.45 -1.64
C LEU A 234 -0.02 -21.80 -2.68
N THR A 235 -1.23 -21.31 -2.50
CA THR A 235 -2.36 -21.62 -3.38
C THR A 235 -2.84 -20.36 -4.11
N ILE A 236 -2.98 -20.44 -5.43
CA ILE A 236 -3.62 -19.39 -6.22
C ILE A 236 -5.10 -19.37 -5.85
N VAL A 237 -5.56 -18.25 -5.30
CA VAL A 237 -6.97 -18.04 -4.91
C VAL A 237 -7.72 -17.15 -5.89
N GLY A 238 -7.01 -16.44 -6.75
CA GLY A 238 -7.59 -15.61 -7.80
C GLY A 238 -6.58 -15.27 -8.88
N ILE A 239 -7.09 -14.89 -10.03
CA ILE A 239 -6.31 -14.45 -11.20
C ILE A 239 -7.05 -13.27 -11.82
N TYR A 240 -6.30 -12.21 -12.15
CA TYR A 240 -6.87 -11.10 -12.91
C TYR A 240 -7.17 -11.53 -14.34
N ARG A 241 -8.26 -11.02 -14.91
CA ARG A 241 -8.63 -11.35 -16.30
C ARG A 241 -7.64 -10.77 -17.30
N ASN A 242 -7.36 -11.53 -18.37
CA ASN A 242 -6.46 -11.14 -19.46
C ASN A 242 -5.03 -10.79 -19.00
N CYS A 243 -4.59 -11.28 -17.84
CA CYS A 243 -3.25 -11.09 -17.33
C CYS A 243 -2.32 -12.23 -17.76
N PRO A 244 -0.99 -12.12 -17.54
CA PRO A 244 -0.03 -13.17 -17.89
C PRO A 244 -0.36 -14.57 -17.35
N ALA A 245 -0.85 -14.66 -16.11
CA ALA A 245 -1.23 -15.95 -15.51
C ALA A 245 -2.46 -16.56 -16.16
N ASP A 246 -3.45 -15.74 -16.54
CA ASP A 246 -4.66 -16.17 -17.24
C ASP A 246 -4.31 -16.71 -18.64
N GLU A 247 -3.50 -15.97 -19.40
CA GLU A 247 -3.01 -16.38 -20.73
C GLU A 247 -2.18 -17.68 -20.66
N ALA A 248 -1.41 -17.88 -19.59
CA ALA A 248 -0.64 -19.11 -19.37
C ALA A 248 -1.50 -20.29 -18.89
N GLY A 249 -2.81 -20.08 -18.63
CA GLY A 249 -3.74 -21.12 -18.22
C GLY A 249 -3.59 -21.56 -16.76
N LEU A 250 -3.03 -20.71 -15.88
CA LEU A 250 -3.11 -20.89 -14.45
C LEU A 250 -4.57 -20.78 -13.98
N ARG A 251 -4.90 -21.36 -12.84
CA ARG A 251 -6.28 -21.39 -12.33
C ARG A 251 -6.30 -21.24 -10.80
N PRO A 252 -7.35 -20.67 -10.23
CA PRO A 252 -7.60 -20.79 -8.80
C PRO A 252 -7.61 -22.26 -8.37
N GLY A 253 -6.96 -22.56 -7.24
CA GLY A 253 -6.73 -23.91 -6.72
C GLY A 253 -5.41 -24.54 -7.15
N ASP A 254 -4.63 -23.95 -8.06
CA ASP A 254 -3.28 -24.39 -8.33
C ASP A 254 -2.38 -24.08 -7.13
N LYS A 255 -1.61 -25.08 -6.66
CA LYS A 255 -0.59 -24.87 -5.64
C LYS A 255 0.76 -24.64 -6.32
N ILE A 256 1.44 -23.57 -5.98
CA ILE A 256 2.77 -23.25 -6.52
C ILE A 256 3.82 -23.99 -5.69
N LEU A 257 4.60 -24.84 -6.34
CA LEU A 257 5.63 -25.64 -5.68
C LEU A 257 7.04 -25.11 -5.93
N LYS A 258 7.30 -24.61 -7.14
CA LYS A 258 8.64 -24.14 -7.54
C LYS A 258 8.56 -22.98 -8.51
N VAL A 259 9.60 -22.14 -8.47
CA VAL A 259 9.95 -21.17 -9.50
C VAL A 259 11.33 -21.53 -10.02
N ASP A 260 11.48 -21.66 -11.35
CA ASP A 260 12.74 -22.04 -12.02
C ASP A 260 13.41 -23.27 -11.36
N ASP A 261 12.61 -24.34 -11.14
CA ASP A 261 12.98 -25.60 -10.48
C ASP A 261 13.43 -25.46 -9.00
N ARG A 262 13.43 -24.24 -8.41
CA ARG A 262 13.73 -23.99 -6.99
C ARG A 262 12.46 -24.09 -6.16
N PRO A 263 12.44 -24.91 -5.08
CA PRO A 263 11.28 -25.01 -4.19
C PRO A 263 10.95 -23.68 -3.52
N ILE A 264 9.65 -23.41 -3.31
CA ILE A 264 9.15 -22.22 -2.67
C ILE A 264 8.50 -22.58 -1.33
N TYR A 265 8.75 -21.77 -0.29
CA TYR A 265 8.37 -22.08 1.09
C TYR A 265 7.50 -21.01 1.75
N SER A 266 7.41 -19.79 1.16
CA SER A 266 6.59 -18.70 1.67
C SER A 266 6.19 -17.75 0.53
N LEU A 267 5.21 -16.89 0.80
CA LEU A 267 4.76 -15.89 -0.15
C LEU A 267 5.87 -14.88 -0.50
N GLY A 268 6.62 -14.42 0.52
CA GLY A 268 7.77 -13.55 0.28
C GLY A 268 8.86 -14.22 -0.54
N HIS A 269 9.15 -15.52 -0.28
CA HIS A 269 10.10 -16.30 -1.07
C HIS A 269 9.62 -16.48 -2.53
N LEU A 270 8.33 -16.69 -2.76
CA LEU A 270 7.74 -16.75 -4.10
C LEU A 270 8.02 -15.46 -4.88
N PHE A 271 7.69 -14.32 -4.29
CA PHE A 271 7.84 -13.04 -4.99
C PHE A 271 9.30 -12.72 -5.28
N ARG A 272 10.20 -12.90 -4.30
CA ARG A 272 11.64 -12.72 -4.55
C ARG A 272 12.15 -13.64 -5.66
N SER A 273 11.76 -14.92 -5.64
CA SER A 273 12.18 -15.87 -6.66
C SER A 273 11.70 -15.51 -8.06
N ILE A 274 10.51 -14.92 -8.18
CA ILE A 274 10.00 -14.40 -9.45
C ILE A 274 10.80 -13.16 -9.88
N TRP A 275 11.03 -12.22 -8.96
CA TRP A 275 11.72 -10.96 -9.27
C TRP A 275 13.22 -11.14 -9.54
N ASP A 276 13.86 -12.14 -8.95
CA ASP A 276 15.26 -12.51 -9.20
C ASP A 276 15.50 -13.02 -10.64
N LEU A 277 14.43 -13.39 -11.36
CA LEU A 277 14.55 -13.75 -12.77
C LEU A 277 14.83 -12.54 -13.68
N GLY A 278 14.69 -11.32 -13.17
CA GLY A 278 14.99 -10.07 -13.86
C GLY A 278 13.79 -9.14 -13.98
N GLU A 279 13.73 -8.36 -15.06
CA GLU A 279 12.70 -7.36 -15.31
C GLU A 279 11.40 -7.97 -15.84
N ALA A 280 10.32 -7.18 -15.82
CA ALA A 280 9.05 -7.53 -16.46
C ALA A 280 9.24 -7.95 -17.93
N GLY A 281 8.40 -8.87 -18.42
CA GLY A 281 8.52 -9.47 -19.74
C GLY A 281 9.32 -10.79 -19.77
N ARG A 282 9.97 -11.16 -18.66
CA ARG A 282 10.69 -12.44 -18.53
C ARG A 282 9.73 -13.62 -18.45
N LYS A 283 10.22 -14.76 -18.92
CA LYS A 283 9.55 -16.05 -18.73
C LYS A 283 9.78 -16.52 -17.30
N VAL A 284 8.69 -16.85 -16.61
CA VAL A 284 8.66 -17.37 -15.24
C VAL A 284 8.22 -18.84 -15.29
N PRO A 285 9.16 -19.80 -15.22
CA PRO A 285 8.82 -21.21 -15.17
C PRO A 285 8.29 -21.57 -13.79
N LEU A 286 7.04 -22.01 -13.73
CA LEU A 286 6.39 -22.48 -12.50
C LEU A 286 6.19 -23.98 -12.55
N THR A 287 6.40 -24.63 -11.41
CA THR A 287 5.92 -25.99 -11.17
C THR A 287 4.72 -25.88 -10.23
N ILE A 288 3.58 -26.36 -10.67
CA ILE A 288 2.33 -26.31 -9.91
C ILE A 288 1.79 -27.72 -9.64
N MET A 289 0.95 -27.85 -8.60
CA MET A 289 0.12 -29.01 -8.35
C MET A 289 -1.33 -28.67 -8.70
N ARG A 290 -1.92 -29.39 -9.64
CA ARG A 290 -3.32 -29.27 -10.04
C ARG A 290 -3.98 -30.65 -9.99
N ARG A 291 -5.04 -30.83 -9.19
CA ARG A 291 -5.75 -32.13 -9.05
C ARG A 291 -4.78 -33.29 -8.80
N SER A 292 -3.85 -33.14 -7.87
CA SER A 292 -2.83 -34.13 -7.49
C SER A 292 -1.84 -34.51 -8.62
N LYS A 293 -1.78 -33.73 -9.69
CA LYS A 293 -0.78 -33.89 -10.76
C LYS A 293 0.13 -32.68 -10.83
N GLN A 294 1.43 -32.94 -10.82
CA GLN A 294 2.43 -31.90 -11.00
C GLN A 294 2.50 -31.51 -12.48
N GLN A 295 2.54 -30.21 -12.76
CA GLN A 295 2.60 -29.63 -14.09
C GLN A 295 3.62 -28.51 -14.13
N LYS A 296 4.29 -28.35 -15.26
CA LYS A 296 5.13 -27.17 -15.53
C LYS A 296 4.34 -26.18 -16.39
N VAL A 297 4.28 -24.93 -15.95
CA VAL A 297 3.63 -23.82 -16.65
C VAL A 297 4.66 -22.70 -16.77
N CYS A 298 4.80 -22.14 -17.96
CA CYS A 298 5.70 -21.01 -18.19
C CYS A 298 4.87 -19.75 -18.43
N VAL A 299 4.94 -18.80 -17.50
CA VAL A 299 4.23 -17.52 -17.59
C VAL A 299 5.17 -16.46 -18.16
N LYS A 300 4.75 -15.73 -19.20
CA LYS A 300 5.47 -14.55 -19.67
C LYS A 300 5.01 -13.36 -18.83
N SER A 301 5.81 -12.96 -17.84
CA SER A 301 5.49 -11.83 -16.98
C SER A 301 5.33 -10.50 -17.75
N ALA A 302 4.71 -9.53 -17.13
CA ALA A 302 4.52 -8.20 -17.73
C ALA A 302 4.72 -7.09 -16.69
N GLU A 303 4.73 -5.84 -17.13
CA GLU A 303 4.61 -4.67 -16.25
C GLU A 303 3.18 -4.59 -15.74
N ARG A 304 2.99 -4.49 -14.43
CA ARG A 304 1.65 -4.33 -13.83
C ARG A 304 0.93 -3.08 -14.35
N SER A 305 1.67 -2.00 -14.55
CA SER A 305 1.16 -0.73 -15.05
C SER A 305 0.51 -0.81 -16.44
N ALA A 306 0.88 -1.82 -17.25
CA ALA A 306 0.31 -2.04 -18.58
C ALA A 306 -1.15 -2.52 -18.56
N PHE A 307 -1.61 -3.08 -17.43
CA PHE A 307 -2.96 -3.64 -17.26
C PHE A 307 -3.91 -2.71 -16.53
N LEU A 308 -3.38 -1.65 -15.93
CA LEU A 308 -4.20 -0.69 -15.21
C LEU A 308 -4.91 0.26 -16.15
N HIS A 309 -6.17 0.56 -15.83
CA HIS A 309 -6.91 1.61 -16.52
C HIS A 309 -6.18 2.95 -16.33
N LYS A 310 -5.88 3.63 -17.43
CA LYS A 310 -5.29 4.97 -17.41
C LYS A 310 -6.43 5.97 -17.37
N GLY A 311 -6.62 6.65 -16.24
CA GLY A 311 -7.60 7.72 -16.14
C GLY A 311 -7.38 8.77 -17.24
N THR A 312 -8.43 9.11 -17.95
CA THR A 312 -8.39 10.21 -18.92
C THR A 312 -8.47 11.52 -18.15
N ILE A 313 -7.42 12.34 -18.22
CA ILE A 313 -7.52 13.74 -17.75
C ILE A 313 -8.49 14.44 -18.68
N GLN A 314 -9.70 14.70 -18.22
CA GLN A 314 -10.68 15.56 -18.90
C GLN A 314 -10.58 16.98 -18.36
#